data_73aab4eb95799a4a039f464e76260007
#
_entry.id   73aab4eb95799a4a039f464e76260007
#
_cell.length_a   1.000
_cell.length_b   1.000
_cell.length_c   1.000
_cell.angle_alpha   90.00
_cell.angle_beta   90.00
_cell.angle_gamma   90.00
#
_symmetry.space_group_name_H-M   'P 1'
#
loop_
_entity.id
_entity.type
_entity.pdbx_description
1 polymer ?
#
loop_
_entity_poly.entity_id
_entity_poly.type
_entity_poly.pdbx_seq_one_letter_code
_entity_poly.pdbx_strand_id
1 'polypeptide(L)'
;MKIPDLKSVILGKPKEQINNDSTESLVPVKSISDGIIQLNNGKYVTVLEVLPLNFYLKSELEQKNIISGFAAWLKISPSRLQIVAQTRPADIDAFCERLEDYYNSEANENCRRMIFEDAQLVNYIAQNQAVTRRFYIVLPYEGGSAEMSAICDEMSDTVNTARQYLEACGLETVTHTNEDIFLYELLCGFLRPSLKGIKPTQIPEDIRDALSPDSADMTHRDYTVTEGEYRSYLYLSAGGYPSSAGLAWAAPFAEAGGGITAVFYLERKSREQIIPKIGNAAVFNRSRIQEVGDTRSDYEQLDDAIESALFMKSQINREGEDFYYINTLMSVSADNLDDLKRREKETVNLCGSMGFTARRADYMQDKAFLSLLPLLEIDRDIAHKSRRNILT
;
A
#
# COMPACT_ATOMS: atom_id res chain seq x y z
N MET A 1 38.90 41.79 12.97
CA MET A 1 38.06 40.96 12.11
C MET A 1 38.03 39.58 12.77
N LYS A 2 36.94 39.27 13.50
CA LYS A 2 36.79 37.99 14.23
C LYS A 2 36.29 36.95 13.26
N ILE A 3 37.07 35.85 13.13
CA ILE A 3 36.70 34.70 12.32
C ILE A 3 35.54 33.96 13.03
N PRO A 4 34.39 33.68 12.37
CA PRO A 4 33.31 32.93 12.98
C PRO A 4 33.75 31.49 13.22
N ASP A 5 33.33 30.97 14.36
CA ASP A 5 33.64 29.61 14.81
C ASP A 5 33.13 28.57 13.81
N LEU A 6 34.03 27.87 13.14
CA LEU A 6 33.75 26.87 12.12
C LEU A 6 32.91 25.71 12.63
N LYS A 7 32.86 25.45 13.95
CA LYS A 7 32.07 24.41 14.57
C LYS A 7 30.57 24.69 14.54
N SER A 8 30.16 25.96 14.48
CA SER A 8 28.73 26.31 14.41
C SER A 8 28.12 26.18 12.99
N VAL A 9 28.95 26.01 11.96
CA VAL A 9 28.53 25.87 10.56
C VAL A 9 28.41 24.43 10.13
N ILE A 10 29.13 23.50 10.81
CA ILE A 10 29.18 22.06 10.45
C ILE A 10 28.18 21.24 11.25
N LEU A 11 27.83 21.68 12.45
CA LEU A 11 26.76 21.08 13.25
C LEU A 11 25.54 22.02 13.18
N GLY A 12 24.74 21.88 12.14
CA GLY A 12 23.40 22.40 12.17
C GLY A 12 22.76 21.91 13.47
N LYS A 13 22.47 22.85 14.41
CA LYS A 13 21.67 22.50 15.58
C LYS A 13 20.44 21.75 15.09
N PRO A 14 20.11 20.59 15.67
CA PRO A 14 18.79 20.02 15.44
C PRO A 14 17.82 21.14 15.81
N LYS A 15 17.05 21.62 14.84
CA LYS A 15 15.87 22.41 15.13
C LYS A 15 14.97 21.46 15.88
N GLU A 16 14.87 21.61 17.18
CA GLU A 16 13.68 21.24 17.94
C GLU A 16 12.56 22.11 17.38
N GLN A 17 12.01 21.67 16.27
CA GLN A 17 10.67 22.04 15.89
C GLN A 17 9.78 21.18 16.81
N ILE A 18 9.44 21.72 17.96
CA ILE A 18 8.18 21.42 18.60
C ILE A 18 7.15 21.92 17.60
N ASN A 19 6.72 21.06 16.70
CA ASN A 19 5.60 21.33 15.81
C ASN A 19 4.36 21.31 16.71
N ASN A 20 3.91 22.49 17.10
CA ASN A 20 2.55 22.73 17.59
C ASN A 20 1.56 22.76 16.41
N ASP A 21 1.86 22.05 15.34
CA ASP A 21 0.93 21.92 14.24
C ASP A 21 -0.19 20.97 14.71
N SER A 22 -1.43 21.43 14.56
CA SER A 22 -2.62 20.61 14.83
C SER A 22 -2.52 19.28 14.06
N THR A 23 -2.99 18.18 14.65
CA THR A 23 -3.03 16.86 14.00
C THR A 23 -3.83 16.88 12.69
N GLU A 24 -4.65 17.89 12.46
CA GLU A 24 -5.30 18.17 11.19
C GLU A 24 -4.32 18.33 10.01
N SER A 25 -3.07 18.73 10.26
CA SER A 25 -2.04 18.83 9.23
C SER A 25 -1.66 17.46 8.64
N LEU A 26 -1.92 16.38 9.37
CA LEU A 26 -1.72 15.00 8.92
C LEU A 26 -2.84 14.49 8.01
N VAL A 27 -3.95 15.23 7.88
CA VAL A 27 -5.10 14.83 7.06
C VAL A 27 -5.05 15.53 5.70
N PRO A 28 -4.63 14.83 4.62
CA PRO A 28 -4.54 15.43 3.28
C PRO A 28 -5.90 15.46 2.55
N VAL A 29 -7.00 15.12 3.22
CA VAL A 29 -8.35 15.04 2.66
C VAL A 29 -9.09 16.35 2.91
N LYS A 30 -9.77 16.85 1.88
CA LYS A 30 -10.61 18.05 1.93
C LYS A 30 -12.08 17.71 2.10
N SER A 31 -12.58 16.74 1.30
CA SER A 31 -13.98 16.31 1.33
C SER A 31 -14.13 14.88 0.81
N ILE A 32 -15.24 14.25 1.15
CA ILE A 32 -15.70 12.98 0.61
C ILE A 32 -17.13 13.19 0.15
N SER A 33 -17.42 12.92 -1.12
CA SER A 33 -18.76 13.00 -1.69
C SER A 33 -18.86 12.17 -2.98
N ASP A 34 -20.01 11.56 -3.21
CA ASP A 34 -20.31 10.79 -4.42
C ASP A 34 -19.30 9.66 -4.71
N GLY A 35 -18.79 9.00 -3.65
CA GLY A 35 -17.77 7.95 -3.77
C GLY A 35 -16.37 8.47 -4.13
N ILE A 36 -16.11 9.77 -3.97
CA ILE A 36 -14.86 10.42 -4.37
C ILE A 36 -14.24 11.15 -3.17
N ILE A 37 -12.94 10.99 -3.01
CA ILE A 37 -12.14 11.75 -2.05
C ILE A 37 -11.47 12.91 -2.78
N GLN A 38 -11.75 14.13 -2.37
CA GLN A 38 -11.02 15.32 -2.79
C GLN A 38 -9.85 15.56 -1.84
N LEU A 39 -8.65 15.71 -2.39
CA LEU A 39 -7.44 16.02 -1.64
C LEU A 39 -7.21 17.53 -1.51
N ASN A 40 -6.44 17.94 -0.50
CA ASN A 40 -6.07 19.34 -0.27
C ASN A 40 -5.29 19.96 -1.46
N ASN A 41 -4.60 19.14 -2.25
CA ASN A 41 -3.87 19.57 -3.45
C ASN A 41 -4.73 19.66 -4.71
N GLY A 42 -6.06 19.48 -4.60
CA GLY A 42 -7.01 19.56 -5.69
C GLY A 42 -7.14 18.29 -6.55
N LYS A 43 -6.47 17.21 -6.18
CA LYS A 43 -6.64 15.90 -6.86
C LYS A 43 -7.86 15.18 -6.32
N TYR A 44 -8.38 14.24 -7.13
CA TYR A 44 -9.50 13.39 -6.78
C TYR A 44 -9.11 11.93 -6.94
N VAL A 45 -9.55 11.12 -6.00
CA VAL A 45 -9.33 9.66 -6.02
C VAL A 45 -10.58 8.94 -5.54
N THR A 46 -10.75 7.70 -6.00
CA THR A 46 -11.76 6.77 -5.47
C THR A 46 -11.10 5.45 -5.13
N VAL A 47 -11.78 4.63 -4.33
CA VAL A 47 -11.23 3.34 -3.86
C VAL A 47 -12.21 2.23 -4.19
N LEU A 48 -11.71 1.21 -4.86
CA LEU A 48 -12.45 -0.02 -5.16
C LEU A 48 -11.96 -1.13 -4.23
N GLU A 49 -12.85 -1.73 -3.45
CA GLU A 49 -12.54 -2.92 -2.65
C GLU A 49 -12.66 -4.18 -3.49
N VAL A 50 -11.66 -5.06 -3.37
CA VAL A 50 -11.58 -6.35 -4.08
C VAL A 50 -11.50 -7.48 -3.06
N LEU A 51 -12.30 -8.52 -3.24
CA LEU A 51 -12.28 -9.67 -2.35
C LEU A 51 -11.03 -10.53 -2.56
N PRO A 52 -10.49 -11.11 -1.48
CA PRO A 52 -9.35 -12.01 -1.59
C PRO A 52 -9.71 -13.27 -2.38
N LEU A 53 -8.84 -13.64 -3.33
CA LEU A 53 -8.96 -14.85 -4.10
C LEU A 53 -7.88 -15.85 -3.67
N ASN A 54 -8.26 -17.12 -3.42
CA ASN A 54 -7.28 -18.16 -3.21
C ASN A 54 -6.72 -18.64 -4.56
N PHE A 55 -5.71 -17.92 -5.04
CA PHE A 55 -5.10 -18.17 -6.35
C PHE A 55 -4.47 -19.56 -6.48
N TYR A 56 -3.87 -20.08 -5.41
CA TYR A 56 -3.20 -21.40 -5.44
C TYR A 56 -4.16 -22.59 -5.48
N LEU A 57 -5.43 -22.40 -5.12
CA LEU A 57 -6.46 -23.44 -5.26
C LEU A 57 -7.08 -23.49 -6.66
N LYS A 58 -6.72 -22.55 -7.54
CA LYS A 58 -7.18 -22.51 -8.93
C LYS A 58 -6.36 -23.45 -9.81
N SER A 59 -6.98 -24.00 -10.84
CA SER A 59 -6.29 -24.77 -11.87
C SER A 59 -5.29 -23.89 -12.65
N GLU A 60 -4.29 -24.47 -13.28
CA GLU A 60 -3.30 -23.73 -14.08
C GLU A 60 -3.95 -22.86 -15.17
N LEU A 61 -5.03 -23.34 -15.78
CA LEU A 61 -5.77 -22.60 -16.80
C LEU A 61 -6.47 -21.38 -16.19
N GLU A 62 -7.11 -21.54 -15.04
CA GLU A 62 -7.76 -20.45 -14.32
C GLU A 62 -6.70 -19.42 -13.86
N GLN A 63 -5.56 -19.87 -13.32
CA GLN A 63 -4.46 -18.99 -12.93
C GLN A 63 -3.96 -18.14 -14.10
N LYS A 64 -3.76 -18.76 -15.28
CA LYS A 64 -3.37 -18.06 -16.50
C LYS A 64 -4.44 -17.06 -16.96
N ASN A 65 -5.71 -17.42 -16.88
CA ASN A 65 -6.81 -16.52 -17.23
C ASN A 65 -6.87 -15.30 -16.29
N ILE A 66 -6.70 -15.52 -14.98
CA ILE A 66 -6.65 -14.43 -13.99
C ILE A 66 -5.50 -13.48 -14.29
N ILE A 67 -4.30 -14.00 -14.51
CA ILE A 67 -3.11 -13.19 -14.82
C ILE A 67 -3.33 -12.40 -16.12
N SER A 68 -3.77 -13.06 -17.19
CA SER A 68 -3.99 -12.43 -18.50
C SER A 68 -5.08 -11.37 -18.43
N GLY A 69 -6.17 -11.64 -17.70
CA GLY A 69 -7.26 -10.68 -17.52
C GLY A 69 -6.82 -9.46 -16.72
N PHE A 70 -6.06 -9.67 -15.63
CA PHE A 70 -5.52 -8.57 -14.84
C PHE A 70 -4.50 -7.74 -15.64
N ALA A 71 -3.63 -8.38 -16.42
CA ALA A 71 -2.69 -7.70 -17.31
C ALA A 71 -3.43 -6.88 -18.40
N ALA A 72 -4.53 -7.43 -18.95
CA ALA A 72 -5.36 -6.71 -19.91
C ALA A 72 -6.01 -5.46 -19.28
N TRP A 73 -6.50 -5.58 -18.05
CA TRP A 73 -7.01 -4.43 -17.30
C TRP A 73 -5.93 -3.37 -17.06
N LEU A 74 -4.73 -3.77 -16.64
CA LEU A 74 -3.63 -2.83 -16.41
C LEU A 74 -3.29 -1.98 -17.66
N LYS A 75 -3.47 -2.54 -18.87
CA LYS A 75 -3.20 -1.81 -20.14
C LYS A 75 -4.19 -0.66 -20.39
N ILE A 76 -5.39 -0.74 -19.84
CA ILE A 76 -6.44 0.27 -20.01
C ILE A 76 -6.70 1.09 -18.75
N SER A 77 -6.18 0.66 -17.59
CA SER A 77 -6.32 1.36 -16.32
C SER A 77 -5.69 2.76 -16.38
N PRO A 78 -6.01 3.64 -15.45
CA PRO A 78 -5.30 4.91 -15.30
C PRO A 78 -3.78 4.72 -15.28
N SER A 79 -3.04 5.75 -15.73
CA SER A 79 -1.58 5.68 -15.82
C SER A 79 -0.90 5.47 -14.47
N ARG A 80 -1.56 5.86 -13.40
CA ARG A 80 -1.12 5.67 -12.01
C ARG A 80 -2.23 4.99 -11.23
N LEU A 81 -1.86 4.00 -10.43
CA LEU A 81 -2.76 3.36 -9.48
C LEU A 81 -2.00 2.92 -8.22
N GLN A 82 -2.73 2.72 -7.14
CA GLN A 82 -2.20 2.22 -5.89
C GLN A 82 -3.00 0.98 -5.50
N ILE A 83 -2.30 -0.10 -5.17
CA ILE A 83 -2.91 -1.31 -4.61
C ILE A 83 -2.53 -1.36 -3.14
N VAL A 84 -3.52 -1.52 -2.28
CA VAL A 84 -3.33 -1.63 -0.84
C VAL A 84 -3.79 -3.01 -0.39
N ALA A 85 -2.91 -3.76 0.25
CA ALA A 85 -3.21 -5.01 0.94
C ALA A 85 -3.13 -4.75 2.45
N GLN A 86 -4.28 -4.77 3.12
CA GLN A 86 -4.37 -4.51 4.55
C GLN A 86 -4.80 -5.76 5.30
N THR A 87 -4.05 -6.11 6.34
CA THR A 87 -4.42 -7.17 7.27
C THR A 87 -5.07 -6.55 8.50
N ARG A 88 -6.31 -6.93 8.77
CA ARG A 88 -7.08 -6.49 9.94
C ARG A 88 -7.43 -7.68 10.83
N PRO A 89 -7.67 -7.50 12.13
CA PRO A 89 -8.35 -8.49 12.94
C PRO A 89 -9.67 -8.91 12.27
N ALA A 90 -10.03 -10.17 12.37
CA ALA A 90 -11.29 -10.65 11.79
C ALA A 90 -12.47 -9.99 12.53
N ASP A 91 -13.43 -9.47 11.77
CA ASP A 91 -14.71 -9.03 12.30
C ASP A 91 -15.56 -10.27 12.59
N ILE A 92 -15.65 -10.63 13.87
CA ILE A 92 -16.42 -11.77 14.35
C ILE A 92 -17.74 -11.37 14.98
N ASP A 93 -18.06 -10.07 15.03
CA ASP A 93 -19.22 -9.56 15.77
C ASP A 93 -20.52 -10.20 15.28
N ALA A 94 -20.74 -10.21 13.96
CA ALA A 94 -21.92 -10.85 13.36
C ALA A 94 -21.98 -12.38 13.59
N PHE A 95 -20.84 -13.05 13.82
CA PHE A 95 -20.83 -14.45 14.19
C PHE A 95 -21.13 -14.64 15.67
N CYS A 96 -20.57 -13.80 16.52
CA CYS A 96 -20.85 -13.81 17.97
C CYS A 96 -22.33 -13.50 18.25
N GLU A 97 -22.92 -12.51 17.57
CA GLU A 97 -24.36 -12.21 17.67
C GLU A 97 -25.22 -13.43 17.34
N ARG A 98 -24.91 -14.16 16.27
CA ARG A 98 -25.61 -15.42 15.92
C ARG A 98 -25.44 -16.52 16.97
N LEU A 99 -24.22 -16.66 17.53
CA LEU A 99 -24.00 -17.62 18.62
C LEU A 99 -24.80 -17.24 19.88
N GLU A 100 -24.93 -15.95 20.19
CA GLU A 100 -25.74 -15.44 21.28
C GLU A 100 -27.23 -15.71 21.03
N ASP A 101 -27.75 -15.50 19.83
CA ASP A 101 -29.11 -15.86 19.43
C ASP A 101 -29.37 -17.35 19.58
N TYR A 102 -28.45 -18.21 19.12
CA TYR A 102 -28.54 -19.65 19.30
C TYR A 102 -28.52 -20.05 20.79
N TYR A 103 -27.64 -19.45 21.59
CA TYR A 103 -27.56 -19.70 23.02
C TYR A 103 -28.88 -19.33 23.73
N ASN A 104 -29.46 -18.20 23.35
CA ASN A 104 -30.72 -17.71 23.97
C ASN A 104 -31.94 -18.52 23.52
N SER A 105 -31.95 -19.07 22.32
CA SER A 105 -33.06 -19.87 21.76
C SER A 105 -32.97 -21.36 22.10
N GLU A 106 -31.81 -21.88 22.50
CA GLU A 106 -31.59 -23.30 22.78
C GLU A 106 -32.18 -23.69 24.16
N ALA A 107 -33.00 -24.74 24.20
CA ALA A 107 -33.63 -25.25 25.40
C ALA A 107 -32.78 -26.30 26.14
N ASN A 108 -31.89 -26.99 25.45
CA ASN A 108 -31.06 -28.04 26.02
C ASN A 108 -29.80 -27.46 26.66
N GLU A 109 -29.64 -27.69 27.96
CA GLU A 109 -28.53 -27.12 28.73
C GLU A 109 -27.13 -27.61 28.28
N ASN A 110 -27.02 -28.85 27.78
CA ASN A 110 -25.76 -29.35 27.23
C ASN A 110 -25.40 -28.67 25.91
N CYS A 111 -26.41 -28.41 25.06
CA CYS A 111 -26.20 -27.67 23.82
C CYS A 111 -25.81 -26.21 24.10
N ARG A 112 -26.47 -25.56 25.07
CA ARG A 112 -26.12 -24.20 25.52
C ARG A 112 -24.67 -24.14 25.99
N ARG A 113 -24.21 -25.11 26.77
CA ARG A 113 -22.83 -25.16 27.22
C ARG A 113 -21.85 -25.27 26.03
N MET A 114 -22.16 -26.13 25.05
CA MET A 114 -21.33 -26.25 23.82
C MET A 114 -21.28 -24.94 23.04
N ILE A 115 -22.39 -24.25 22.86
CA ILE A 115 -22.44 -22.93 22.18
C ILE A 115 -21.58 -21.92 22.93
N PHE A 116 -21.63 -21.91 24.27
CA PHE A 116 -20.82 -21.04 25.10
C PHE A 116 -19.32 -21.33 24.98
N GLU A 117 -18.94 -22.62 25.01
CA GLU A 117 -17.55 -23.05 24.84
C GLU A 117 -17.04 -22.69 23.43
N ASP A 118 -17.88 -22.83 22.41
CA ASP A 118 -17.57 -22.46 21.01
C ASP A 118 -17.38 -20.95 20.87
N ALA A 119 -18.26 -20.13 21.49
CA ALA A 119 -18.13 -18.69 21.53
C ALA A 119 -16.82 -18.25 22.21
N GLN A 120 -16.42 -18.92 23.31
CA GLN A 120 -15.12 -18.63 23.96
C GLN A 120 -13.93 -18.98 23.05
N LEU A 121 -13.99 -20.12 22.36
CA LEU A 121 -12.96 -20.55 21.42
C LEU A 121 -12.82 -19.56 20.25
N VAL A 122 -13.97 -19.16 19.67
CA VAL A 122 -14.00 -18.21 18.56
C VAL A 122 -13.39 -16.86 18.98
N ASN A 123 -13.78 -16.35 20.15
CA ASN A 123 -13.20 -15.12 20.68
C ASN A 123 -11.69 -15.24 20.92
N TYR A 124 -11.24 -16.38 21.46
CA TYR A 124 -9.80 -16.63 21.64
C TYR A 124 -9.04 -16.67 20.30
N ILE A 125 -9.58 -17.35 19.28
CA ILE A 125 -8.98 -17.43 17.95
C ILE A 125 -8.94 -16.03 17.31
N ALA A 126 -10.03 -15.27 17.39
CA ALA A 126 -10.13 -13.95 16.82
C ALA A 126 -9.10 -12.96 17.42
N GLN A 127 -8.96 -12.99 18.74
CA GLN A 127 -8.00 -12.12 19.43
C GLN A 127 -6.54 -12.47 19.13
N ASN A 128 -6.25 -13.75 18.84
CA ASN A 128 -4.87 -14.19 18.77
C ASN A 128 -4.40 -14.54 17.37
N GLN A 129 -5.28 -14.95 16.43
CA GLN A 129 -4.86 -15.54 15.15
C GLN A 129 -5.75 -15.21 13.95
N ALA A 130 -7.01 -14.82 14.16
CA ALA A 130 -7.90 -14.58 13.05
C ALA A 130 -7.65 -13.20 12.44
N VAL A 131 -7.16 -13.18 11.21
CA VAL A 131 -6.97 -11.96 10.43
C VAL A 131 -7.74 -12.06 9.12
N THR A 132 -8.40 -10.99 8.75
CA THR A 132 -8.97 -10.81 7.42
C THR A 132 -8.05 -9.95 6.58
N ARG A 133 -7.99 -10.27 5.30
CA ARG A 133 -7.25 -9.47 4.32
C ARG A 133 -8.24 -8.69 3.49
N ARG A 134 -7.98 -7.41 3.34
CA ARG A 134 -8.74 -6.53 2.46
C ARG A 134 -7.81 -5.95 1.42
N PHE A 135 -8.28 -5.93 0.19
CA PHE A 135 -7.53 -5.38 -0.94
C PHE A 135 -8.29 -4.20 -1.51
N TYR A 136 -7.55 -3.12 -1.73
CA TYR A 136 -8.11 -1.89 -2.27
C TYR A 136 -7.30 -1.44 -3.49
N ILE A 137 -8.00 -0.98 -4.50
CA ILE A 137 -7.41 -0.35 -5.67
C ILE A 137 -7.82 1.12 -5.64
N VAL A 138 -6.84 2.01 -5.54
CA VAL A 138 -7.05 3.45 -5.55
C VAL A 138 -6.86 3.96 -6.96
N LEU A 139 -7.89 4.60 -7.51
CA LEU A 139 -7.96 5.10 -8.87
C LEU A 139 -8.00 6.64 -8.84
N PRO A 140 -7.14 7.33 -9.62
CA PRO A 140 -7.15 8.78 -9.72
C PRO A 140 -8.14 9.26 -10.77
N TYR A 141 -8.56 10.51 -10.64
CA TYR A 141 -9.08 11.29 -11.74
C TYR A 141 -7.92 11.79 -12.63
N GLU A 142 -7.94 11.45 -13.90
CA GLU A 142 -6.92 11.88 -14.89
C GLU A 142 -7.46 12.91 -15.90
N GLY A 143 -8.75 13.24 -15.81
CA GLY A 143 -9.41 14.21 -16.70
C GLY A 143 -8.97 15.65 -16.47
N GLY A 144 -9.35 16.51 -17.38
CA GLY A 144 -9.00 17.95 -17.36
C GLY A 144 -10.13 18.87 -16.92
N SER A 145 -11.31 18.35 -16.59
CA SER A 145 -12.44 19.17 -16.15
C SER A 145 -12.29 19.58 -14.69
N ALA A 146 -12.71 20.80 -14.37
CA ALA A 146 -12.87 21.28 -13.01
C ALA A 146 -14.34 21.21 -12.53
N GLU A 147 -15.26 20.77 -13.38
CA GLU A 147 -16.67 20.65 -13.08
C GLU A 147 -16.92 19.32 -12.35
N MET A 148 -17.55 19.38 -11.17
CA MET A 148 -17.72 18.21 -10.30
C MET A 148 -18.59 17.12 -10.95
N SER A 149 -19.61 17.48 -11.71
CA SER A 149 -20.45 16.51 -12.43
C SER A 149 -19.63 15.68 -13.42
N ALA A 150 -18.77 16.33 -14.22
CA ALA A 150 -17.91 15.65 -15.17
C ALA A 150 -16.85 14.76 -14.48
N ILE A 151 -16.35 15.19 -13.31
CA ILE A 151 -15.44 14.39 -12.50
C ILE A 151 -16.15 13.11 -11.99
N CYS A 152 -17.37 13.25 -11.48
CA CYS A 152 -18.16 12.11 -10.98
C CYS A 152 -18.47 11.13 -12.12
N ASP A 153 -18.86 11.59 -13.30
CA ASP A 153 -19.18 10.75 -14.46
C ASP A 153 -17.94 9.96 -14.91
N GLU A 154 -16.78 10.62 -15.08
CA GLU A 154 -15.55 9.97 -15.53
C GLU A 154 -14.99 9.00 -14.47
N MET A 155 -15.06 9.36 -13.19
CA MET A 155 -14.63 8.46 -12.10
C MET A 155 -15.54 7.23 -12.00
N SER A 156 -16.86 7.40 -12.17
CA SER A 156 -17.81 6.29 -12.20
C SER A 156 -17.52 5.33 -13.37
N ASP A 157 -17.27 5.87 -14.57
CA ASP A 157 -16.89 5.07 -15.74
C ASP A 157 -15.58 4.32 -15.52
N THR A 158 -14.60 4.96 -14.89
CA THR A 158 -13.31 4.34 -14.53
C THR A 158 -13.49 3.17 -13.57
N VAL A 159 -14.30 3.34 -12.52
CA VAL A 159 -14.62 2.29 -11.53
C VAL A 159 -15.40 1.15 -12.20
N ASN A 160 -16.42 1.45 -13.00
CA ASN A 160 -17.22 0.44 -13.67
C ASN A 160 -16.39 -0.36 -14.67
N THR A 161 -15.49 0.27 -15.40
CA THR A 161 -14.53 -0.40 -16.29
C THR A 161 -13.61 -1.32 -15.50
N ALA A 162 -13.02 -0.83 -14.40
CA ALA A 162 -12.17 -1.65 -13.54
C ALA A 162 -12.94 -2.88 -13.00
N ARG A 163 -14.16 -2.66 -12.50
CA ARG A 163 -15.03 -3.73 -11.99
C ARG A 163 -15.30 -4.81 -13.04
N GLN A 164 -15.72 -4.41 -14.24
CA GLN A 164 -16.01 -5.35 -15.33
C GLN A 164 -14.81 -6.23 -15.69
N TYR A 165 -13.63 -5.64 -15.82
CA TYR A 165 -12.42 -6.40 -16.16
C TYR A 165 -11.94 -7.31 -15.03
N LEU A 166 -12.00 -6.85 -13.78
CA LEU A 166 -11.60 -7.64 -12.61
C LEU A 166 -12.56 -8.82 -12.41
N GLU A 167 -13.87 -8.61 -12.52
CA GLU A 167 -14.86 -9.69 -12.43
C GLU A 167 -14.75 -10.68 -13.58
N ALA A 168 -14.47 -10.22 -14.80
CA ALA A 168 -14.25 -11.09 -15.95
C ALA A 168 -13.05 -12.03 -15.78
N CYS A 169 -12.05 -11.65 -14.99
CA CYS A 169 -10.92 -12.54 -14.64
C CYS A 169 -11.12 -13.29 -13.30
N GLY A 170 -12.29 -13.18 -12.68
CA GLY A 170 -12.64 -13.94 -11.46
C GLY A 170 -12.23 -13.25 -10.15
N LEU A 171 -11.92 -11.96 -10.19
CA LEU A 171 -11.69 -11.13 -9.01
C LEU A 171 -13.00 -10.41 -8.65
N GLU A 172 -13.65 -10.85 -7.59
CA GLU A 172 -14.89 -10.23 -7.13
C GLU A 172 -14.64 -8.86 -6.51
N THR A 173 -15.50 -7.89 -6.85
CA THR A 173 -15.45 -6.54 -6.29
C THR A 173 -16.60 -6.30 -5.34
N VAL A 174 -16.39 -5.45 -4.33
CA VAL A 174 -17.42 -5.09 -3.36
C VAL A 174 -18.13 -3.82 -3.83
N THR A 175 -19.46 -3.82 -3.76
CA THR A 175 -20.27 -2.63 -3.93
C THR A 175 -20.88 -2.26 -2.57
N HIS A 176 -20.53 -1.08 -2.06
CA HIS A 176 -21.03 -0.60 -0.79
C HIS A 176 -22.38 0.11 -0.96
N THR A 177 -23.29 -0.05 0.01
CA THR A 177 -24.59 0.62 -0.01
C THR A 177 -24.44 2.16 0.03
N ASN A 178 -23.39 2.63 0.70
CA ASN A 178 -23.00 4.03 0.74
C ASN A 178 -21.47 4.12 0.61
N GLU A 179 -21.01 4.50 -0.59
CA GLU A 179 -19.59 4.59 -0.91
C GLU A 179 -18.86 5.66 -0.07
N ASP A 180 -19.54 6.76 0.27
CA ASP A 180 -18.94 7.83 1.06
C ASP A 180 -18.66 7.36 2.50
N ILE A 181 -19.59 6.62 3.11
CA ILE A 181 -19.41 6.03 4.45
C ILE A 181 -18.27 5.01 4.42
N PHE A 182 -18.19 4.19 3.38
CA PHE A 182 -17.09 3.24 3.20
C PHE A 182 -15.73 3.96 3.12
N LEU A 183 -15.62 5.03 2.32
CA LEU A 183 -14.39 5.79 2.19
C LEU A 183 -13.99 6.46 3.51
N TYR A 184 -14.96 6.98 4.24
CA TYR A 184 -14.73 7.56 5.56
C TYR A 184 -14.24 6.51 6.56
N GLU A 185 -14.90 5.34 6.64
CA GLU A 185 -14.49 4.19 7.49
C GLU A 185 -13.07 3.73 7.14
N LEU A 186 -12.78 3.61 5.84
CA LEU A 186 -11.46 3.23 5.35
C LEU A 186 -10.37 4.19 5.85
N LEU A 187 -10.58 5.50 5.68
CA LEU A 187 -9.63 6.53 6.10
C LEU A 187 -9.48 6.58 7.62
N CYS A 188 -10.58 6.43 8.38
CA CYS A 188 -10.52 6.29 9.84
C CYS A 188 -9.61 5.14 10.24
N GLY A 189 -9.73 3.98 9.58
CA GLY A 189 -8.90 2.81 9.87
C GLY A 189 -7.39 3.01 9.67
N PHE A 190 -6.99 3.97 8.83
CA PHE A 190 -5.59 4.34 8.62
C PHE A 190 -5.12 5.45 9.56
N LEU A 191 -5.94 6.49 9.73
CA LEU A 191 -5.58 7.72 10.43
C LEU A 191 -5.85 7.65 11.94
N ARG A 192 -6.93 6.98 12.34
CA ARG A 192 -7.41 6.87 13.72
C ARG A 192 -7.46 5.42 14.21
N PRO A 193 -6.35 4.87 14.71
CA PRO A 193 -6.30 3.49 15.23
C PRO A 193 -7.36 3.18 16.28
N SER A 194 -7.74 4.15 17.11
CA SER A 194 -8.79 4.02 18.14
C SER A 194 -10.17 3.75 17.58
N LEU A 195 -10.43 4.10 16.31
CA LEU A 195 -11.71 3.89 15.64
C LEU A 195 -11.71 2.65 14.72
N LYS A 196 -10.66 1.84 14.76
CA LYS A 196 -10.61 0.59 13.97
C LYS A 196 -11.76 -0.34 14.38
N GLY A 197 -12.53 -0.77 13.37
CA GLY A 197 -13.67 -1.68 13.57
C GLY A 197 -14.98 -1.00 13.96
N ILE A 198 -14.99 0.31 14.23
CA ILE A 198 -16.21 1.06 14.45
C ILE A 198 -16.81 1.41 13.08
N LYS A 199 -18.05 0.98 12.85
CA LYS A 199 -18.78 1.27 11.61
C LYS A 199 -19.52 2.61 11.76
N PRO A 200 -19.10 3.66 11.01
CA PRO A 200 -19.81 4.94 11.05
C PRO A 200 -21.18 4.81 10.41
N THR A 201 -22.19 5.49 10.95
CA THR A 201 -23.53 5.54 10.38
C THR A 201 -23.76 6.77 9.51
N GLN A 202 -22.93 7.79 9.66
CA GLN A 202 -22.97 9.04 8.91
C GLN A 202 -21.59 9.67 8.81
N ILE A 203 -21.41 10.53 7.83
CA ILE A 203 -20.20 11.31 7.67
C ILE A 203 -20.34 12.61 8.47
N PRO A 204 -19.34 12.98 9.29
CA PRO A 204 -19.31 14.26 9.97
C PRO A 204 -19.23 15.45 9.00
N GLU A 205 -19.77 16.60 9.38
CA GLU A 205 -19.72 17.82 8.57
C GLU A 205 -18.26 18.31 8.36
N ASP A 206 -17.45 18.25 9.42
CA ASP A 206 -16.03 18.53 9.36
C ASP A 206 -15.25 17.22 9.27
N ILE A 207 -15.04 16.78 8.03
CA ILE A 207 -14.29 15.54 7.73
C ILE A 207 -12.84 15.64 8.21
N ARG A 208 -12.23 16.83 8.12
CA ARG A 208 -10.83 16.99 8.46
C ARG A 208 -10.60 16.83 9.95
N ASP A 209 -11.40 17.47 10.76
CA ASP A 209 -11.38 17.31 12.23
C ASP A 209 -11.68 15.86 12.60
N ALA A 210 -12.73 15.28 12.04
CA ALA A 210 -13.15 13.91 12.32
C ALA A 210 -12.12 12.81 11.96
N LEU A 211 -11.33 13.03 10.90
CA LEU A 211 -10.23 12.15 10.50
C LEU A 211 -8.93 12.42 11.25
N SER A 212 -8.83 13.57 11.94
CA SER A 212 -7.62 13.93 12.68
C SER A 212 -7.46 13.03 13.91
N PRO A 213 -6.29 12.39 14.10
CA PRO A 213 -6.05 11.60 15.30
C PRO A 213 -6.00 12.50 16.55
N ASP A 214 -6.52 12.01 17.68
CA ASP A 214 -6.51 12.74 18.95
C ASP A 214 -5.08 13.01 19.45
N SER A 215 -4.13 12.14 19.08
CA SER A 215 -2.71 12.31 19.37
C SER A 215 -1.85 11.66 18.29
N ALA A 216 -0.76 12.32 17.92
CA ALA A 216 0.22 11.79 16.98
C ALA A 216 1.64 12.27 17.34
N ASP A 217 2.56 11.33 17.53
CA ASP A 217 3.97 11.60 17.69
C ASP A 217 4.73 11.07 16.47
N MET A 218 5.20 12.00 15.64
CA MET A 218 5.96 11.75 14.41
C MET A 218 7.45 12.11 14.58
N THR A 219 7.91 12.38 15.81
CA THR A 219 9.27 12.88 16.06
C THR A 219 10.33 11.80 16.11
N HIS A 220 9.94 10.55 16.29
CA HIS A 220 10.88 9.45 16.40
C HIS A 220 11.53 9.11 15.05
N ARG A 221 12.80 8.72 15.10
CA ARG A 221 13.59 8.36 13.93
C ARG A 221 12.99 7.17 13.17
N ASP A 222 12.52 6.16 13.88
CA ASP A 222 12.33 4.80 13.42
C ASP A 222 10.89 4.27 13.59
N TYR A 223 10.00 5.06 14.20
CA TYR A 223 8.59 4.74 14.36
C TYR A 223 7.75 6.01 14.56
N THR A 224 6.45 5.86 14.49
CA THR A 224 5.46 6.87 14.89
C THR A 224 4.54 6.29 15.94
N VAL A 225 3.90 7.15 16.73
CA VAL A 225 2.85 6.75 17.67
C VAL A 225 1.60 7.56 17.35
N THR A 226 0.50 6.89 17.06
CA THR A 226 -0.78 7.54 16.77
C THR A 226 -1.84 6.89 17.66
N GLU A 227 -2.48 7.68 18.52
CA GLU A 227 -3.49 7.20 19.47
C GLU A 227 -3.07 5.94 20.23
N GLY A 228 -1.79 5.86 20.61
CA GLY A 228 -1.20 4.74 21.36
C GLY A 228 -0.75 3.56 20.50
N GLU A 229 -1.07 3.51 19.22
CA GLU A 229 -0.54 2.49 18.30
C GLU A 229 0.86 2.89 17.79
N TYR A 230 1.82 2.00 17.93
CA TYR A 230 3.19 2.15 17.42
C TYR A 230 3.26 1.62 16.00
N ARG A 231 3.84 2.39 15.06
CA ARG A 231 4.01 2.00 13.65
C ARG A 231 5.42 2.25 13.15
N SER A 232 5.99 1.29 12.44
CA SER A 232 7.23 1.42 11.67
C SER A 232 6.93 1.28 10.19
N TYR A 233 7.65 2.04 9.37
CA TYR A 233 7.44 2.06 7.92
C TYR A 233 8.67 1.56 7.20
N LEU A 234 8.45 0.62 6.30
CA LEU A 234 9.47 -0.03 5.49
C LEU A 234 9.20 0.22 4.01
N TYR A 235 10.23 0.16 3.20
CA TYR A 235 10.12 0.15 1.74
C TYR A 235 11.09 -0.87 1.15
N LEU A 236 10.72 -1.47 0.01
CA LEU A 236 11.65 -2.29 -0.75
C LEU A 236 12.60 -1.35 -1.51
N SER A 237 13.91 -1.51 -1.31
CA SER A 237 14.89 -0.63 -1.96
C SER A 237 14.94 -0.89 -3.47
N ALA A 238 15.21 0.13 -4.25
CA ALA A 238 15.26 0.07 -5.73
C ALA A 238 16.18 -1.03 -6.28
N GLY A 239 17.33 -1.24 -5.64
CA GLY A 239 18.29 -2.31 -5.97
C GLY A 239 18.06 -3.62 -5.20
N GLY A 240 17.06 -3.69 -4.34
CA GLY A 240 16.79 -4.81 -3.45
C GLY A 240 15.72 -5.78 -3.94
N TYR A 241 15.46 -5.83 -5.23
CA TYR A 241 14.60 -6.83 -5.85
C TYR A 241 15.47 -7.94 -6.46
N PRO A 242 15.03 -9.21 -6.39
CA PRO A 242 15.72 -10.28 -7.09
C PRO A 242 15.72 -10.04 -8.61
N SER A 243 16.64 -10.64 -9.34
CA SER A 243 16.72 -10.55 -10.81
C SER A 243 15.47 -11.08 -11.49
N SER A 244 14.83 -12.08 -10.87
CA SER A 244 13.54 -12.65 -11.28
C SER A 244 12.66 -12.82 -10.05
N ALA A 245 11.50 -12.20 -10.04
CA ALA A 245 10.48 -12.43 -9.03
C ALA A 245 9.59 -13.58 -9.47
N GLY A 246 9.34 -14.51 -8.53
CA GLY A 246 8.42 -15.64 -8.79
C GLY A 246 6.98 -15.18 -8.89
N LEU A 247 6.11 -16.09 -9.36
CA LEU A 247 4.67 -15.89 -9.36
C LEU A 247 4.18 -15.58 -7.93
N ALA A 248 3.27 -14.61 -7.82
CA ALA A 248 2.69 -14.15 -6.56
C ALA A 248 3.73 -13.69 -5.50
N TRP A 249 4.86 -13.15 -5.93
CA TRP A 249 5.93 -12.65 -5.05
C TRP A 249 5.45 -11.65 -3.98
N ALA A 250 4.34 -10.96 -4.24
CA ALA A 250 3.75 -9.98 -3.32
C ALA A 250 2.83 -10.63 -2.25
N ALA A 251 2.38 -11.89 -2.45
CA ALA A 251 1.45 -12.57 -1.54
C ALA A 251 1.98 -12.67 -0.09
N PRO A 252 3.26 -13.00 0.17
CA PRO A 252 3.76 -13.07 1.53
C PRO A 252 3.68 -11.77 2.31
N PHE A 253 3.69 -10.60 1.65
CA PHE A 253 3.51 -9.31 2.32
C PHE A 253 2.08 -9.13 2.84
N ALA A 254 1.09 -9.67 2.11
CA ALA A 254 -0.29 -9.71 2.58
C ALA A 254 -0.53 -10.84 3.60
N GLU A 255 0.38 -11.81 3.71
CA GLU A 255 0.28 -12.98 4.58
C GLU A 255 1.08 -12.87 5.88
N ALA A 256 1.87 -11.84 6.04
CA ALA A 256 2.82 -11.68 7.14
C ALA A 256 2.21 -11.44 8.54
N GLY A 257 0.91 -11.63 8.70
CA GLY A 257 0.22 -11.56 9.99
C GLY A 257 -0.55 -10.26 10.23
N GLY A 258 -1.20 -10.17 11.39
CA GLY A 258 -1.99 -8.98 11.77
C GLY A 258 -1.14 -7.73 11.95
N GLY A 259 -1.70 -6.56 11.58
CA GLY A 259 -1.04 -5.27 11.73
C GLY A 259 -0.03 -4.92 10.64
N ILE A 260 0.00 -5.69 9.53
CA ILE A 260 0.81 -5.35 8.35
C ILE A 260 -0.08 -4.81 7.24
N THR A 261 0.33 -3.68 6.69
CA THR A 261 -0.25 -3.12 5.47
C THR A 261 0.83 -2.99 4.42
N ALA A 262 0.60 -3.57 3.24
CA ALA A 262 1.49 -3.43 2.09
C ALA A 262 0.82 -2.55 1.02
N VAL A 263 1.60 -1.64 0.44
CA VAL A 263 1.12 -0.68 -0.56
C VAL A 263 2.04 -0.74 -1.78
N PHE A 264 1.42 -0.88 -2.94
CA PHE A 264 2.09 -0.94 -4.23
C PHE A 264 1.62 0.23 -5.08
N TYR A 265 2.53 1.12 -5.42
CA TYR A 265 2.30 2.17 -6.40
C TYR A 265 2.76 1.70 -7.76
N LEU A 266 1.88 1.79 -8.74
CA LEU A 266 2.15 1.44 -10.13
C LEU A 266 2.01 2.70 -10.98
N GLU A 267 3.03 2.98 -11.79
CA GLU A 267 3.03 4.10 -12.72
C GLU A 267 3.42 3.62 -14.11
N ARG A 268 2.44 3.55 -15.03
CA ARG A 268 2.67 3.18 -16.43
C ARG A 268 3.38 4.31 -17.16
N LYS A 269 4.36 3.95 -17.98
CA LYS A 269 5.10 4.89 -18.84
C LYS A 269 4.87 4.59 -20.31
N SER A 270 4.67 5.65 -21.10
CA SER A 270 4.52 5.47 -22.54
C SER A 270 5.83 4.97 -23.18
N ARG A 271 5.69 4.21 -24.26
CA ARG A 271 6.82 3.64 -25.00
C ARG A 271 7.75 4.73 -25.51
N GLU A 272 7.20 5.84 -25.98
CA GLU A 272 7.93 6.99 -26.50
C GLU A 272 8.84 7.61 -25.43
N GLN A 273 8.41 7.58 -24.18
CA GLN A 273 9.16 8.15 -23.05
C GLN A 273 10.24 7.19 -22.54
N ILE A 274 9.96 5.87 -22.53
CA ILE A 274 10.80 4.91 -21.82
C ILE A 274 11.87 4.28 -22.70
N ILE A 275 11.59 3.99 -23.99
CA ILE A 275 12.53 3.35 -24.89
C ILE A 275 13.85 4.16 -25.05
N PRO A 276 13.81 5.50 -25.23
CA PRO A 276 15.02 6.30 -25.26
C PRO A 276 15.81 6.25 -23.94
N LYS A 277 15.12 6.27 -22.80
CA LYS A 277 15.77 6.22 -21.49
C LYS A 277 16.49 4.89 -21.26
N ILE A 278 15.84 3.77 -21.60
CA ILE A 278 16.45 2.43 -21.53
C ILE A 278 17.65 2.35 -22.47
N GLY A 279 17.53 2.86 -23.69
CA GLY A 279 18.62 2.90 -24.66
C GLY A 279 19.82 3.71 -24.16
N ASN A 280 19.56 4.90 -23.63
CA ASN A 280 20.62 5.77 -23.10
C ASN A 280 21.30 5.14 -21.87
N ALA A 281 20.55 4.48 -20.98
CA ALA A 281 21.12 3.77 -19.83
C ALA A 281 22.05 2.63 -20.27
N ALA A 282 21.67 1.85 -21.29
CA ALA A 282 22.51 0.80 -21.84
C ALA A 282 23.80 1.36 -22.45
N VAL A 283 23.71 2.46 -23.21
CA VAL A 283 24.88 3.14 -23.81
C VAL A 283 25.80 3.67 -22.71
N PHE A 284 25.24 4.34 -21.71
CA PHE A 284 26.01 4.88 -20.59
C PHE A 284 26.76 3.79 -19.82
N ASN A 285 26.10 2.67 -19.51
CA ASN A 285 26.73 1.54 -18.82
C ASN A 285 27.84 0.90 -19.68
N ARG A 286 27.66 0.80 -21.01
CA ARG A 286 28.73 0.34 -21.93
C ARG A 286 29.94 1.26 -21.91
N SER A 287 29.74 2.57 -21.89
CA SER A 287 30.85 3.54 -21.80
C SER A 287 31.59 3.38 -20.46
N ARG A 288 30.87 3.17 -19.37
CA ARG A 288 31.47 2.94 -18.04
C ARG A 288 32.31 1.65 -18.01
N ILE A 289 31.85 0.57 -18.60
CA ILE A 289 32.64 -0.67 -18.71
C ILE A 289 34.00 -0.42 -19.41
N GLN A 290 34.04 0.47 -20.41
CA GLN A 290 35.29 0.81 -21.11
C GLN A 290 36.22 1.69 -20.26
N GLU A 291 35.70 2.48 -19.36
CA GLU A 291 36.46 3.39 -18.51
C GLU A 291 36.94 2.75 -17.19
N VAL A 292 36.18 1.80 -16.67
CA VAL A 292 36.50 1.10 -15.41
C VAL A 292 37.43 -0.07 -15.71
N GLY A 293 38.72 0.18 -15.70
CA GLY A 293 39.74 -0.88 -15.74
C GLY A 293 39.64 -1.79 -14.51
N ASP A 294 39.20 -3.01 -14.74
CA ASP A 294 39.58 -4.23 -14.00
C ASP A 294 39.11 -4.40 -12.52
N THR A 295 37.94 -3.93 -12.11
CA THR A 295 37.27 -4.51 -10.93
C THR A 295 36.13 -5.43 -11.38
N ARG A 296 36.36 -6.74 -11.27
CA ARG A 296 35.49 -7.81 -11.79
C ARG A 296 34.03 -7.72 -11.32
N SER A 297 33.81 -7.26 -10.09
CA SER A 297 32.45 -7.08 -9.54
C SER A 297 31.65 -5.94 -10.19
N ASP A 298 32.31 -4.83 -10.53
CA ASP A 298 31.65 -3.69 -11.15
C ASP A 298 31.32 -3.98 -12.61
N TYR A 299 32.17 -4.76 -13.29
CA TYR A 299 31.95 -5.21 -14.66
C TYR A 299 30.71 -6.10 -14.75
N GLU A 300 30.59 -7.13 -13.91
CA GLU A 300 29.43 -8.04 -13.91
C GLU A 300 28.13 -7.30 -13.67
N GLN A 301 28.09 -6.37 -12.70
CA GLN A 301 26.89 -5.57 -12.40
C GLN A 301 26.48 -4.65 -13.56
N LEU A 302 27.45 -4.06 -14.25
CA LEU A 302 27.17 -3.20 -15.41
C LEU A 302 26.70 -4.02 -16.62
N ASP A 303 27.26 -5.20 -16.83
CA ASP A 303 26.87 -6.11 -17.91
C ASP A 303 25.46 -6.64 -17.70
N ASP A 304 25.12 -7.11 -16.50
CA ASP A 304 23.76 -7.50 -16.11
C ASP A 304 22.74 -6.36 -16.31
N ALA A 305 23.15 -5.13 -15.99
CA ALA A 305 22.29 -3.95 -16.18
C ALA A 305 22.04 -3.65 -17.68
N ILE A 306 23.05 -3.89 -18.53
CA ILE A 306 22.91 -3.74 -20.00
C ILE A 306 22.00 -4.83 -20.55
N GLU A 307 22.22 -6.08 -20.18
CA GLU A 307 21.38 -7.20 -20.62
C GLU A 307 19.91 -7.00 -20.21
N SER A 308 19.68 -6.62 -18.94
CA SER A 308 18.34 -6.31 -18.45
C SER A 308 17.67 -5.17 -19.23
N ALA A 309 18.43 -4.11 -19.56
CA ALA A 309 17.92 -3.00 -20.36
C ALA A 309 17.56 -3.43 -21.79
N LEU A 310 18.40 -4.23 -22.43
CA LEU A 310 18.14 -4.74 -23.77
C LEU A 310 16.96 -5.72 -23.80
N PHE A 311 16.84 -6.57 -22.78
CA PHE A 311 15.70 -7.46 -22.60
C PHE A 311 14.40 -6.67 -22.48
N MET A 312 14.32 -5.70 -21.55
CA MET A 312 13.14 -4.84 -21.40
C MET A 312 12.77 -4.15 -22.72
N LYS A 313 13.77 -3.59 -23.43
CA LYS A 313 13.53 -2.95 -24.73
C LYS A 313 12.96 -3.91 -25.77
N SER A 314 13.43 -5.16 -25.78
CA SER A 314 12.94 -6.20 -26.68
C SER A 314 11.49 -6.57 -26.35
N GLN A 315 11.15 -6.78 -25.08
CA GLN A 315 9.80 -7.11 -24.63
C GLN A 315 8.80 -6.01 -24.98
N ILE A 316 9.15 -4.74 -24.72
CA ILE A 316 8.28 -3.60 -25.05
C ILE A 316 8.06 -3.51 -26.57
N ASN A 317 9.10 -3.72 -27.40
CA ASN A 317 9.01 -3.51 -28.85
C ASN A 317 8.39 -4.70 -29.61
N ARG A 318 8.67 -5.95 -29.17
CA ARG A 318 8.29 -7.17 -29.91
C ARG A 318 7.04 -7.80 -29.33
N GLU A 319 6.96 -7.92 -28.02
CA GLU A 319 5.87 -8.63 -27.35
C GLU A 319 4.72 -7.70 -26.96
N GLY A 320 4.92 -6.38 -27.06
CA GLY A 320 3.87 -5.42 -26.73
C GLY A 320 3.65 -5.22 -25.23
N GLU A 321 4.65 -5.58 -24.42
CA GLU A 321 4.60 -5.38 -22.97
C GLU A 321 4.56 -3.90 -22.61
N ASP A 322 3.84 -3.56 -21.55
CA ASP A 322 3.84 -2.23 -20.97
C ASP A 322 4.89 -2.12 -19.86
N PHE A 323 5.44 -0.93 -19.75
CA PHE A 323 6.48 -0.63 -18.76
C PHE A 323 5.88 0.13 -17.59
N TYR A 324 6.16 -0.35 -16.38
CA TYR A 324 5.75 0.28 -15.12
C TYR A 324 6.92 0.59 -14.22
N TYR A 325 6.81 1.69 -13.49
CA TYR A 325 7.52 1.86 -12.24
C TYR A 325 6.66 1.30 -11.12
N ILE A 326 7.27 0.50 -10.24
CA ILE A 326 6.65 0.05 -9.00
C ILE A 326 7.41 0.62 -7.80
N ASN A 327 6.66 1.03 -6.78
CA ASN A 327 7.17 1.34 -5.45
C ASN A 327 6.41 0.48 -4.46
N THR A 328 7.11 -0.24 -3.58
CA THR A 328 6.52 -1.11 -2.57
C THR A 328 6.86 -0.58 -1.19
N LEU A 329 5.82 -0.25 -0.42
CA LEU A 329 5.91 0.22 0.95
C LEU A 329 5.14 -0.72 1.86
N MET A 330 5.54 -0.79 3.13
CA MET A 330 4.87 -1.57 4.16
C MET A 330 4.83 -0.79 5.45
N SER A 331 3.77 -0.94 6.22
CA SER A 331 3.75 -0.58 7.63
C SER A 331 3.59 -1.82 8.51
N VAL A 332 4.23 -1.76 9.65
CA VAL A 332 4.10 -2.75 10.72
C VAL A 332 3.58 -2.02 11.93
N SER A 333 2.51 -2.51 12.56
CA SER A 333 1.93 -1.91 13.75
C SER A 333 1.91 -2.86 14.95
N ALA A 334 1.98 -2.28 16.15
CA ALA A 334 1.87 -3.01 17.40
C ALA A 334 1.40 -2.07 18.54
N ASP A 335 0.91 -2.65 19.63
CA ASP A 335 0.42 -1.90 20.79
C ASP A 335 1.56 -1.44 21.72
N ASN A 336 2.77 -1.96 21.53
CA ASN A 336 3.95 -1.56 22.29
C ASN A 336 5.24 -1.64 21.43
N LEU A 337 6.28 -0.97 21.90
CA LEU A 337 7.52 -0.80 21.15
C LEU A 337 8.33 -2.11 21.00
N ASP A 338 8.28 -3.01 21.98
CA ASP A 338 9.03 -4.26 21.93
C ASP A 338 8.43 -5.22 20.89
N ASP A 339 7.11 -5.32 20.86
CA ASP A 339 6.40 -6.07 19.83
C ASP A 339 6.59 -5.45 18.45
N LEU A 340 6.59 -4.12 18.33
CA LEU A 340 6.87 -3.45 17.07
C LEU A 340 8.23 -3.84 16.53
N LYS A 341 9.29 -3.77 17.35
CA LYS A 341 10.65 -4.15 16.94
C LYS A 341 10.77 -5.62 16.55
N ARG A 342 10.08 -6.51 17.26
CA ARG A 342 10.04 -7.93 16.93
C ARG A 342 9.37 -8.15 15.57
N ARG A 343 8.19 -7.61 15.36
CA ARG A 343 7.43 -7.73 14.10
C ARG A 343 8.16 -7.10 12.91
N GLU A 344 8.79 -5.94 13.12
CA GLU A 344 9.63 -5.30 12.10
C GLU A 344 10.74 -6.23 11.65
N LYS A 345 11.47 -6.83 12.60
CA LYS A 345 12.54 -7.79 12.30
C LYS A 345 12.03 -9.03 11.57
N GLU A 346 10.88 -9.56 11.96
CA GLU A 346 10.23 -10.69 11.29
C GLU A 346 9.87 -10.33 9.83
N THR A 347 9.32 -9.13 9.61
CA THR A 347 8.96 -8.63 8.26
C THR A 347 10.22 -8.44 7.39
N VAL A 348 11.27 -7.85 7.93
CA VAL A 348 12.55 -7.70 7.20
C VAL A 348 13.16 -9.06 6.85
N ASN A 349 13.12 -10.03 7.78
CA ASN A 349 13.60 -11.39 7.54
C ASN A 349 12.75 -12.10 6.47
N LEU A 350 11.43 -11.92 6.48
CA LEU A 350 10.53 -12.45 5.45
C LEU A 350 10.92 -11.90 4.08
N CYS A 351 11.12 -10.59 3.95
CA CYS A 351 11.60 -9.98 2.71
C CYS A 351 12.94 -10.61 2.28
N GLY A 352 13.90 -10.73 3.21
CA GLY A 352 15.20 -11.31 2.94
C GLY A 352 15.15 -12.77 2.47
N SER A 353 14.26 -13.59 3.05
CA SER A 353 14.08 -14.99 2.64
C SER A 353 13.57 -15.14 1.20
N MET A 354 12.90 -14.13 0.68
CA MET A 354 12.41 -14.05 -0.70
C MET A 354 13.37 -13.34 -1.65
N GLY A 355 14.55 -12.93 -1.18
CA GLY A 355 15.54 -12.20 -1.97
C GLY A 355 15.27 -10.70 -2.11
N PHE A 356 14.32 -10.14 -1.33
CA PHE A 356 14.07 -8.69 -1.30
C PHE A 356 14.82 -8.00 -0.19
N THR A 357 15.25 -6.77 -0.43
CA THR A 357 15.87 -5.93 0.61
C THR A 357 14.89 -4.85 1.06
N ALA A 358 14.25 -5.10 2.20
CA ALA A 358 13.45 -4.10 2.87
C ALA A 358 14.35 -3.16 3.70
N ARG A 359 14.05 -1.87 3.67
CA ARG A 359 14.71 -0.83 4.47
C ARG A 359 13.68 -0.03 5.22
N ARG A 360 14.01 0.34 6.46
CA ARG A 360 13.19 1.25 7.25
C ARG A 360 13.32 2.68 6.75
N ALA A 361 12.23 3.44 6.80
CA ALA A 361 12.18 4.84 6.41
C ALA A 361 12.71 5.76 7.53
N ASP A 362 13.96 5.53 7.98
CA ASP A 362 14.60 6.30 9.05
C ASP A 362 14.59 7.80 8.74
N TYR A 363 14.17 8.61 9.72
CA TYR A 363 14.01 10.08 9.60
C TYR A 363 12.99 10.54 8.54
N MET A 364 12.13 9.64 8.06
CA MET A 364 11.07 9.90 7.07
C MET A 364 9.79 9.17 7.45
N GLN A 365 9.59 8.87 8.73
CA GLN A 365 8.43 8.10 9.19
C GLN A 365 7.12 8.85 8.97
N ASP A 366 7.11 10.17 9.15
CA ASP A 366 6.01 11.10 8.84
C ASP A 366 5.62 11.06 7.37
N LYS A 367 6.61 11.13 6.47
CA LYS A 367 6.42 11.04 5.02
C LYS A 367 5.92 9.66 4.59
N ALA A 368 6.45 8.61 5.22
CA ALA A 368 6.04 7.24 4.96
C ALA A 368 4.61 6.96 5.46
N PHE A 369 4.23 7.53 6.60
CA PHE A 369 2.85 7.50 7.10
C PHE A 369 1.87 8.02 6.04
N LEU A 370 2.12 9.23 5.53
CA LEU A 370 1.27 9.82 4.50
C LEU A 370 1.28 9.03 3.18
N SER A 371 2.44 8.44 2.83
CA SER A 371 2.58 7.61 1.62
C SER A 371 1.91 6.24 1.74
N LEU A 372 1.45 5.82 2.90
CA LEU A 372 0.71 4.57 3.06
C LEU A 372 -0.81 4.73 3.02
N LEU A 373 -1.29 5.97 3.07
CA LEU A 373 -2.72 6.24 2.94
C LEU A 373 -3.23 5.84 1.55
N PRO A 374 -4.48 5.36 1.44
CA PRO A 374 -5.10 5.00 0.16
C PRO A 374 -5.52 6.24 -0.63
N LEU A 375 -4.58 7.12 -0.95
CA LEU A 375 -4.81 8.43 -1.57
C LEU A 375 -3.95 8.65 -2.82
N LEU A 376 -3.20 7.64 -3.25
CA LEU A 376 -2.29 7.70 -4.41
C LEU A 376 -1.22 8.80 -4.32
N GLU A 377 -0.84 9.18 -3.11
CA GLU A 377 0.21 10.17 -2.84
C GLU A 377 1.42 9.48 -2.22
N ILE A 378 2.57 9.58 -2.87
CA ILE A 378 3.85 9.05 -2.38
C ILE A 378 4.87 10.18 -2.26
N ASP A 379 5.58 10.26 -1.14
CA ASP A 379 6.67 11.21 -0.96
C ASP A 379 7.78 10.99 -2.00
N ARG A 380 8.35 12.08 -2.51
CA ARG A 380 9.34 12.05 -3.58
C ARG A 380 10.61 11.29 -3.19
N ASP A 381 11.09 11.46 -1.95
CA ASP A 381 12.33 10.82 -1.49
C ASP A 381 12.12 9.32 -1.34
N ILE A 382 10.96 8.90 -0.81
CA ILE A 382 10.58 7.48 -0.69
C ILE A 382 10.40 6.87 -2.07
N ALA A 383 9.69 7.56 -2.97
CA ALA A 383 9.51 7.10 -4.35
C ALA A 383 10.84 6.89 -5.06
N HIS A 384 11.81 7.79 -4.89
CA HIS A 384 13.14 7.66 -5.50
C HIS A 384 13.92 6.46 -4.94
N LYS A 385 13.84 6.21 -3.63
CA LYS A 385 14.58 5.12 -2.96
C LYS A 385 13.99 3.73 -3.22
N SER A 386 12.68 3.63 -3.50
CA SER A 386 11.95 2.36 -3.63
C SER A 386 11.60 2.01 -5.09
N ARG A 387 11.82 2.89 -6.07
CA ARG A 387 11.38 2.70 -7.44
C ARG A 387 12.09 1.54 -8.15
N ARG A 388 11.32 0.60 -8.67
CA ARG A 388 11.79 -0.50 -9.51
C ARG A 388 11.06 -0.51 -10.86
N ASN A 389 11.74 -0.97 -11.89
CA ASN A 389 11.19 -1.18 -13.24
C ASN A 389 10.58 -2.58 -13.32
N ILE A 390 9.38 -2.69 -13.88
CA ILE A 390 8.71 -3.97 -14.15
C ILE A 390 8.02 -3.93 -15.52
N LEU A 391 7.77 -5.11 -16.08
CA LEU A 391 6.96 -5.33 -17.28
C LEU A 391 5.65 -6.02 -16.91
N THR A 392 4.60 -5.88 -17.72
CA THR A 392 3.30 -6.56 -17.52
C THR A 392 3.39 -8.06 -17.68
#